data_9f696c37e1c80c68d98a8f5fe4f16223
#
_entry.id   9f696c37e1c80c68d98a8f5fe4f16223
#
_cell.length_a   1.000
_cell.length_b   1.000
_cell.length_c   1.000
_cell.angle_alpha   90.00
_cell.angle_beta   90.00
_cell.angle_gamma   90.00
#
_symmetry.space_group_name_H-M   'P 1'
#
loop_
_entity.id
_entity.type
_entity.pdbx_description
1 polymer ?
#
loop_
_entity_poly.entity_id
_entity_poly.type
_entity_poly.pdbx_seq_one_letter_code
_entity_poly.pdbx_strand_id
1 'polypeptide(L)'
;MRTLTTATATATATTVTTPAYLVEISFSTILRLSTRGDQSWGGYTWTGGRLGKVSGLSWDGKGTQAGSLDIINTDMAYSALVLNEGVADRPVKIWKFYGDNPGALDPVAVFDGVADEADIGPDAVRITIVSSKTTALYAPRRFIGPGIGLNHLRPAGSRDTWGDQTYILERV
;
A
#
# COMPACT_ATOMS: atom_id res chain seq x y z
N MET A 1 1.40 15.80 15.79
CA MET A 1 1.50 16.92 14.85
C MET A 1 2.79 16.71 14.05
N ARG A 2 2.75 16.61 12.70
CA ARG A 2 3.98 16.49 11.91
C ARG A 2 4.57 17.86 11.70
N THR A 3 5.85 18.01 12.01
CA THR A 3 6.58 19.24 11.78
C THR A 3 7.03 19.25 10.32
N LEU A 4 6.55 20.20 9.54
CA LEU A 4 7.03 20.44 8.17
C LEU A 4 8.28 21.29 8.21
N THR A 5 9.25 21.03 7.33
CA THR A 5 10.38 21.93 7.16
C THR A 5 9.88 23.27 6.60
N THR A 6 10.62 24.35 6.87
CA THR A 6 10.28 25.70 6.38
C THR A 6 10.13 25.70 4.85
N ALA A 7 11.00 24.98 4.13
CA ALA A 7 10.94 24.87 2.68
C ALA A 7 9.65 24.19 2.20
N THR A 8 9.24 23.09 2.84
CA THR A 8 7.98 22.39 2.53
C THR A 8 6.77 23.27 2.85
N ALA A 9 6.79 23.98 3.99
CA ALA A 9 5.73 24.90 4.38
C ALA A 9 5.57 26.05 3.36
N THR A 10 6.68 26.62 2.91
CA THR A 10 6.68 27.68 1.89
C THR A 10 6.16 27.15 0.54
N ALA A 11 6.61 25.97 0.11
CA ALA A 11 6.16 25.38 -1.14
C ALA A 11 4.68 25.03 -1.13
N THR A 12 4.13 24.62 0.02
CA THR A 12 2.67 24.34 0.15
C THR A 12 1.82 25.59 0.23
N ALA A 13 2.41 26.73 0.61
CA ALA A 13 1.71 28.04 0.70
C ALA A 13 1.56 28.72 -0.66
N THR A 14 2.25 28.29 -1.72
CA THR A 14 2.11 28.84 -3.07
C THR A 14 0.80 28.39 -3.70
N THR A 15 0.11 29.31 -4.41
CA THR A 15 -1.26 29.15 -4.91
C THR A 15 -1.41 28.05 -5.97
N VAL A 16 -0.32 27.59 -6.59
CA VAL A 16 -0.31 26.54 -7.62
C VAL A 16 0.85 25.60 -7.34
N THR A 17 0.61 24.55 -6.57
CA THR A 17 1.59 23.49 -6.35
C THR A 17 1.04 22.17 -6.86
N THR A 18 1.68 21.61 -7.89
CA THR A 18 1.39 20.25 -8.33
C THR A 18 2.23 19.29 -7.48
N PRO A 19 1.61 18.48 -6.62
CA PRO A 19 2.34 17.52 -5.83
C PRO A 19 2.97 16.46 -6.72
N ALA A 20 4.15 16.00 -6.34
CA ALA A 20 4.81 14.85 -6.92
C ALA A 20 4.95 13.75 -5.87
N TYR A 21 5.11 12.52 -6.33
CA TYR A 21 5.19 11.34 -5.46
C TYR A 21 6.44 10.54 -5.77
N LEU A 22 7.04 10.00 -4.70
CA LEU A 22 8.04 8.96 -4.74
C LEU A 22 7.40 7.68 -4.19
N VAL A 23 7.53 6.59 -4.92
CA VAL A 23 6.95 5.29 -4.57
C VAL A 23 8.05 4.25 -4.48
N GLU A 24 8.11 3.54 -3.37
CA GLU A 24 8.97 2.40 -3.15
C GLU A 24 8.12 1.14 -3.00
N ILE A 25 8.42 0.11 -3.77
CA ILE A 25 7.78 -1.20 -3.70
C ILE A 25 8.87 -2.25 -3.50
N SER A 26 8.73 -3.07 -2.46
CA SER A 26 9.72 -4.09 -2.11
C SER A 26 9.43 -5.40 -2.82
N PHE A 27 9.97 -5.58 -4.03
CA PHE A 27 10.13 -6.88 -4.67
C PHE A 27 11.46 -7.53 -4.24
N SER A 28 11.92 -8.57 -4.92
CA SER A 28 13.28 -9.10 -4.75
C SER A 28 14.33 -8.01 -4.93
N THR A 29 14.08 -7.12 -5.88
CA THR A 29 14.81 -5.84 -6.05
C THR A 29 13.87 -4.70 -5.71
N ILE A 30 14.32 -3.77 -4.87
CA ILE A 30 13.48 -2.63 -4.48
C ILE A 30 13.26 -1.72 -5.69
N LEU A 31 11.99 -1.56 -6.06
CA LEU A 31 11.55 -0.68 -7.13
C LEU A 31 11.29 0.72 -6.59
N ARG A 32 11.98 1.73 -7.13
CA ARG A 32 11.84 3.13 -6.75
C ARG A 32 11.43 3.97 -7.94
N LEU A 33 10.24 4.56 -7.86
CA LEU A 33 9.61 5.30 -8.95
C LEU A 33 9.27 6.72 -8.52
N SER A 34 9.29 7.64 -9.49
CA SER A 34 8.88 9.04 -9.34
C SER A 34 7.82 9.41 -10.37
N THR A 35 6.81 10.22 -9.97
CA THR A 35 5.84 10.79 -10.92
C THR A 35 6.42 11.93 -11.76
N ARG A 36 7.58 12.45 -11.38
CA ARG A 36 8.37 13.38 -12.18
C ARG A 36 9.54 12.65 -12.84
N GLY A 37 10.43 13.39 -13.48
CA GLY A 37 11.68 12.82 -13.99
C GLY A 37 12.51 12.13 -12.91
N ASP A 38 13.67 11.62 -13.30
CA ASP A 38 14.59 10.97 -12.35
C ASP A 38 14.91 11.90 -11.18
N GLN A 39 14.88 11.37 -9.98
CA GLN A 39 15.07 12.08 -8.73
C GLN A 39 16.15 11.41 -7.89
N SER A 40 16.87 12.21 -7.09
CA SER A 40 17.82 11.72 -6.09
C SER A 40 17.35 12.15 -4.70
N TRP A 41 17.05 11.18 -3.84
CA TRP A 41 16.66 11.46 -2.47
C TRP A 41 16.93 10.28 -1.55
N GLY A 42 17.36 10.58 -0.30
CA GLY A 42 17.64 9.55 0.70
C GLY A 42 18.82 8.64 0.36
N GLY A 43 19.74 9.11 -0.51
CA GLY A 43 20.86 8.28 -1.01
C GLY A 43 20.49 7.31 -2.14
N TYR A 44 19.27 7.39 -2.67
CA TYR A 44 18.78 6.52 -3.73
C TYR A 44 18.38 7.31 -4.96
N THR A 45 18.43 6.64 -6.12
CA THR A 45 17.88 7.14 -7.38
C THR A 45 16.46 6.62 -7.55
N TRP A 46 15.55 7.51 -7.91
CA TRP A 46 14.14 7.25 -8.17
C TRP A 46 13.87 7.45 -9.65
N THR A 47 13.45 6.40 -10.33
CA THR A 47 13.26 6.42 -11.79
C THR A 47 11.98 7.17 -12.14
N GLY A 48 12.12 8.18 -12.97
CA GLY A 48 11.03 8.96 -13.55
C GLY A 48 10.42 8.32 -14.80
N GLY A 49 9.25 8.85 -15.21
CA GLY A 49 8.61 8.44 -16.46
C GLY A 49 7.99 7.05 -16.47
N ARG A 50 8.04 6.33 -15.34
CA ARG A 50 7.45 5.00 -15.19
C ARG A 50 6.22 4.99 -14.27
N LEU A 51 6.14 5.91 -13.33
CA LEU A 51 4.97 6.08 -12.47
C LEU A 51 4.00 7.07 -13.13
N GLY A 52 2.88 6.57 -13.64
CA GLY A 52 1.89 7.38 -14.32
C GLY A 52 1.04 8.17 -13.33
N LYS A 53 0.46 7.51 -12.34
CA LYS A 53 -0.46 8.13 -11.40
C LYS A 53 -0.45 7.45 -10.04
N VAL A 54 -0.58 8.27 -9.00
CA VAL A 54 -0.94 7.84 -7.64
C VAL A 54 -2.32 8.39 -7.34
N SER A 55 -3.29 7.55 -7.05
CA SER A 55 -4.69 7.97 -6.87
C SER A 55 -5.37 7.23 -5.71
N GLY A 56 -6.54 7.76 -5.31
CA GLY A 56 -7.36 7.13 -4.29
C GLY A 56 -6.76 7.11 -2.88
N LEU A 57 -5.68 7.86 -2.61
CA LEU A 57 -5.16 7.96 -1.25
C LEU A 57 -6.20 8.66 -0.36
N SER A 58 -7.05 7.86 0.27
CA SER A 58 -8.10 8.34 1.16
C SER A 58 -7.57 8.49 2.58
N TRP A 59 -8.01 9.53 3.27
CA TRP A 59 -7.67 9.82 4.66
C TRP A 59 -8.94 9.80 5.51
N ASP A 60 -8.97 8.96 6.53
CA ASP A 60 -10.13 8.81 7.43
C ASP A 60 -9.92 9.43 8.82
N GLY A 61 -8.91 10.28 8.99
CA GLY A 61 -8.49 10.84 10.28
C GLY A 61 -7.55 9.93 11.08
N LYS A 62 -7.46 8.65 10.75
CA LYS A 62 -6.56 7.66 11.38
C LYS A 62 -5.34 7.35 10.53
N GLY A 63 -5.38 7.66 9.25
CA GLY A 63 -4.32 7.46 8.28
C GLY A 63 -4.88 7.18 6.88
N THR A 64 -4.01 7.16 5.87
CA THR A 64 -4.40 6.76 4.52
C THR A 64 -4.66 5.25 4.51
N GLN A 65 -5.83 4.83 4.06
CA GLN A 65 -6.26 3.43 4.15
C GLN A 65 -6.03 2.63 2.87
N ALA A 66 -6.27 3.23 1.73
CA ALA A 66 -6.15 2.57 0.43
C ALA A 66 -5.77 3.56 -0.66
N GLY A 67 -5.39 3.04 -1.81
CA GLY A 67 -5.07 3.81 -3.00
C GLY A 67 -4.75 2.91 -4.18
N SER A 68 -4.35 3.50 -5.28
CA SER A 68 -3.84 2.78 -6.45
C SER A 68 -2.65 3.48 -7.08
N LEU A 69 -1.79 2.67 -7.68
CA LEU A 69 -0.60 3.07 -8.42
C LEU A 69 -0.76 2.60 -9.85
N ASP A 70 -0.66 3.51 -10.80
CA ASP A 70 -0.61 3.18 -12.23
C ASP A 70 0.86 3.26 -12.68
N ILE A 71 1.46 2.14 -13.03
CA ILE A 71 2.86 2.04 -13.50
C ILE A 71 2.85 1.85 -15.01
N ILE A 72 3.51 2.73 -15.73
CA ILE A 72 3.62 2.66 -17.18
C ILE A 72 4.44 1.45 -17.59
N ASN A 73 3.89 0.63 -18.48
CA ASN A 73 4.40 -0.72 -18.80
C ASN A 73 4.66 -0.93 -20.29
N THR A 74 5.12 0.08 -20.99
CA THR A 74 5.36 0.05 -22.45
C THR A 74 6.35 -1.02 -22.90
N ASP A 75 7.25 -1.45 -22.04
CA ASP A 75 8.27 -2.49 -22.28
C ASP A 75 7.93 -3.84 -21.63
N MET A 76 6.74 -3.97 -21.04
CA MET A 76 6.24 -5.15 -20.33
C MET A 76 7.12 -5.64 -19.14
N ALA A 77 8.12 -4.88 -18.75
CA ALA A 77 9.02 -5.25 -17.67
C ALA A 77 8.31 -5.40 -16.32
N TYR A 78 7.34 -4.51 -16.05
CA TYR A 78 6.58 -4.56 -14.79
C TYR A 78 5.52 -5.66 -14.79
N SER A 79 4.91 -5.98 -15.94
CA SER A 79 4.05 -7.15 -16.07
C SER A 79 4.82 -8.43 -15.77
N ALA A 80 6.01 -8.57 -16.35
CA ALA A 80 6.86 -9.73 -16.10
C ALA A 80 7.27 -9.82 -14.63
N LEU A 81 7.61 -8.69 -13.99
CA LEU A 81 7.95 -8.65 -12.56
C LEU A 81 6.77 -9.11 -11.68
N VAL A 82 5.58 -8.56 -11.93
CA VAL A 82 4.36 -8.90 -11.18
C VAL A 82 3.97 -10.36 -11.37
N LEU A 83 4.06 -10.89 -12.59
CA LEU A 83 3.72 -12.29 -12.88
C LEU A 83 4.73 -13.27 -12.25
N ASN A 84 6.02 -12.91 -12.22
CA ASN A 84 7.05 -13.79 -11.70
C ASN A 84 7.12 -13.80 -10.17
N GLU A 85 6.95 -12.65 -9.54
CA GLU A 85 7.17 -12.51 -8.10
C GLU A 85 5.88 -12.39 -7.28
N GLY A 86 4.76 -12.10 -7.93
CA GLY A 86 3.53 -11.71 -7.24
C GLY A 86 3.61 -10.32 -6.62
N VAL A 87 2.47 -9.68 -6.44
CA VAL A 87 2.38 -8.34 -5.87
C VAL A 87 1.80 -8.34 -4.45
N ALA A 88 1.00 -9.35 -4.11
CA ALA A 88 0.31 -9.40 -2.83
C ALA A 88 1.28 -9.35 -1.65
N ASP A 89 0.90 -8.58 -0.63
CA ASP A 89 1.65 -8.37 0.61
C ASP A 89 3.04 -7.72 0.45
N ARG A 90 3.38 -7.19 -0.74
CA ARG A 90 4.64 -6.48 -0.94
C ARG A 90 4.59 -5.13 -0.23
N PRO A 91 5.57 -4.79 0.61
CA PRO A 91 5.63 -3.49 1.28
C PRO A 91 5.68 -2.34 0.28
N VAL A 92 4.83 -1.34 0.49
CA VAL A 92 4.74 -0.12 -0.32
C VAL A 92 4.84 1.10 0.56
N LYS A 93 5.72 2.03 0.18
CA LYS A 93 5.85 3.33 0.84
C LYS A 93 5.71 4.43 -0.18
N ILE A 94 4.98 5.49 0.18
CA ILE A 94 4.78 6.64 -0.70
C ILE A 94 5.11 7.92 0.07
N TRP A 95 5.92 8.74 -0.57
CA TRP A 95 6.22 10.10 -0.11
C TRP A 95 5.69 11.10 -1.10
N LYS A 96 5.26 12.22 -0.59
CA LYS A 96 4.78 13.37 -1.35
C LYS A 96 5.77 14.51 -1.19
N PHE A 97 6.08 15.18 -2.28
CA PHE A 97 6.88 16.40 -2.25
C PHE A 97 6.30 17.46 -3.18
N TYR A 98 6.76 18.67 -3.01
CA TYR A 98 6.36 19.81 -3.80
C TYR A 98 7.61 20.44 -4.42
N GLY A 99 7.49 20.98 -5.64
CA GLY A 99 8.64 21.52 -6.37
C GLY A 99 9.28 20.49 -7.29
N ASP A 100 10.42 20.84 -7.88
CA ASP A 100 11.05 20.06 -8.93
C ASP A 100 12.14 19.11 -8.42
N ASN A 101 12.61 19.32 -7.20
CA ASN A 101 13.69 18.52 -6.61
C ASN A 101 13.36 18.14 -5.15
N PRO A 102 13.19 16.85 -4.83
CA PRO A 102 12.95 16.39 -3.46
C PRO A 102 14.16 16.61 -2.54
N GLY A 103 15.36 16.74 -3.10
CA GLY A 103 16.57 17.00 -2.30
C GLY A 103 16.59 18.38 -1.63
N ALA A 104 15.83 19.35 -2.16
CA ALA A 104 15.68 20.69 -1.56
C ALA A 104 14.53 20.74 -0.53
N LEU A 105 13.63 19.76 -0.54
CA LEU A 105 12.44 19.70 0.27
C LEU A 105 12.32 18.28 0.82
N ASP A 106 12.17 18.15 2.13
CA ASP A 106 11.95 16.83 2.73
C ASP A 106 10.60 16.24 2.27
N PRO A 107 10.60 15.13 1.52
CA PRO A 107 9.37 14.46 1.17
C PRO A 107 8.61 13.98 2.40
N VAL A 108 7.31 14.19 2.40
CA VAL A 108 6.43 13.80 3.50
C VAL A 108 5.87 12.41 3.21
N ALA A 109 6.11 11.45 4.11
CA ALA A 109 5.50 10.13 4.02
C ALA A 109 3.97 10.26 4.13
N VAL A 110 3.25 9.82 3.10
CA VAL A 110 1.78 9.87 3.02
C VAL A 110 1.12 8.51 3.09
N PHE A 111 1.87 7.45 2.78
CA PHE A 111 1.37 6.09 2.83
C PHE A 111 2.47 5.12 3.26
N ASP A 112 2.08 4.14 4.08
CA ASP A 112 2.89 2.99 4.47
C ASP A 112 1.94 1.79 4.59
N GLY A 113 2.16 0.79 3.77
CA GLY A 113 1.26 -0.35 3.67
C GLY A 113 1.81 -1.44 2.77
N VAL A 114 0.90 -2.18 2.19
CA VAL A 114 1.20 -3.30 1.30
C VAL A 114 0.42 -3.18 -0.01
N ALA A 115 0.96 -3.78 -1.05
CA ALA A 115 0.23 -4.03 -2.28
C ALA A 115 -0.70 -5.22 -2.08
N ASP A 116 -1.90 -5.14 -2.63
CA ASP A 116 -2.95 -6.16 -2.51
C ASP A 116 -3.12 -6.90 -3.83
N GLU A 117 -3.53 -6.22 -4.86
CA GLU A 117 -3.86 -6.78 -6.17
C GLU A 117 -3.20 -5.98 -7.29
N ALA A 118 -2.90 -6.66 -8.40
CA ALA A 118 -2.45 -6.01 -9.63
C ALA A 118 -3.36 -6.36 -10.81
N ASP A 119 -3.75 -5.33 -11.54
CA ASP A 119 -4.42 -5.44 -12.83
C ASP A 119 -3.42 -5.09 -13.94
N ILE A 120 -3.17 -6.07 -14.82
CA ILE A 120 -2.16 -5.94 -15.89
C ILE A 120 -2.85 -5.58 -17.20
N GLY A 121 -2.74 -4.31 -17.58
CA GLY A 121 -3.17 -3.82 -18.87
C GLY A 121 -2.03 -3.75 -19.90
N PRO A 122 -2.36 -3.47 -21.17
CA PRO A 122 -1.35 -3.38 -22.24
C PRO A 122 -0.38 -2.21 -22.05
N ASP A 123 -0.84 -1.09 -21.51
CA ASP A 123 -0.05 0.13 -21.40
C ASP A 123 0.41 0.41 -19.95
N ALA A 124 -0.27 -0.17 -18.99
CA ALA A 124 -0.02 0.08 -17.57
C ALA A 124 -0.33 -1.13 -16.69
N VAL A 125 0.39 -1.24 -15.60
CA VAL A 125 0.06 -2.12 -14.48
C VAL A 125 -0.53 -1.26 -13.38
N ARG A 126 -1.77 -1.55 -12.98
CA ARG A 126 -2.43 -0.92 -11.84
C ARG A 126 -2.27 -1.79 -10.62
N ILE A 127 -1.68 -1.25 -9.57
CA ILE A 127 -1.51 -1.92 -8.28
C ILE A 127 -2.41 -1.26 -7.25
N THR A 128 -3.31 -2.03 -6.67
CA THR A 128 -4.11 -1.62 -5.51
C THR A 128 -3.25 -1.74 -4.26
N ILE A 129 -3.28 -0.71 -3.41
CA ILE A 129 -2.51 -0.66 -2.17
C ILE A 129 -3.42 -0.46 -0.97
N VAL A 130 -3.10 -1.12 0.13
CA VAL A 130 -3.85 -1.04 1.39
C VAL A 130 -2.90 -0.73 2.54
N SER A 131 -3.38 0.04 3.51
CA SER A 131 -2.57 0.37 4.68
C SER A 131 -2.28 -0.88 5.51
N SER A 132 -1.06 -1.00 6.02
CA SER A 132 -0.70 -2.05 6.97
C SER A 132 -1.58 -2.04 8.21
N LYS A 133 -2.06 -0.87 8.64
CA LYS A 133 -3.02 -0.74 9.75
C LYS A 133 -4.39 -1.31 9.39
N THR A 134 -4.82 -1.13 8.15
CA THR A 134 -6.08 -1.71 7.65
C THR A 134 -5.98 -3.22 7.57
N THR A 135 -4.86 -3.75 7.06
CA THR A 135 -4.61 -5.19 7.01
C THR A 135 -4.61 -5.81 8.41
N ALA A 136 -4.04 -5.13 9.42
CA ALA A 136 -4.09 -5.58 10.80
C ALA A 136 -5.51 -5.58 11.40
N LEU A 137 -6.38 -4.66 10.95
CA LEU A 137 -7.79 -4.61 11.34
C LEU A 137 -8.63 -5.67 10.61
N TYR A 138 -8.23 -6.04 9.42
CA TYR A 138 -8.81 -7.13 8.62
C TYR A 138 -8.04 -8.45 8.76
N ALA A 139 -7.08 -8.55 9.72
CA ALA A 139 -6.62 -9.86 10.17
C ALA A 139 -7.88 -10.70 10.38
N PRO A 140 -7.98 -11.88 9.77
CA PRO A 140 -9.25 -12.53 9.55
C PRO A 140 -9.97 -12.58 10.87
N ARG A 141 -11.04 -11.82 11.02
CA ARG A 141 -12.07 -12.19 11.93
C ARG A 141 -12.45 -13.58 11.43
N ARG A 142 -11.86 -14.58 12.04
CA ARG A 142 -12.30 -15.95 11.82
C ARG A 142 -13.74 -15.95 12.28
N PHE A 143 -14.61 -15.59 11.37
CA PHE A 143 -16.01 -15.91 11.54
C PHE A 143 -16.04 -17.44 11.54
N ILE A 144 -16.06 -18.01 12.71
CA ILE A 144 -16.44 -19.40 12.89
C ILE A 144 -17.90 -19.46 12.50
N GLY A 145 -18.15 -19.59 11.22
CA GLY A 145 -19.49 -19.66 10.65
C GLY A 145 -19.55 -20.78 9.61
N PRO A 146 -20.72 -21.40 9.41
CA PRO A 146 -20.89 -22.58 8.56
C PRO A 146 -20.53 -22.37 7.07
N GLY A 147 -20.14 -21.17 6.66
CA GLY A 147 -19.79 -20.84 5.29
C GLY A 147 -18.29 -20.84 4.95
N ILE A 148 -17.40 -20.96 5.92
CA ILE A 148 -15.95 -20.90 5.69
C ILE A 148 -15.36 -22.27 6.03
N GLY A 149 -15.51 -23.26 5.10
CA GLY A 149 -14.66 -24.46 5.07
C GLY A 149 -14.56 -25.31 6.34
N LEU A 150 -15.26 -24.96 7.40
CA LEU A 150 -15.41 -25.79 8.59
C LEU A 150 -16.59 -26.75 8.38
N ASN A 151 -16.40 -27.71 7.47
CA ASN A 151 -17.30 -28.85 7.29
C ASN A 151 -17.42 -29.74 8.53
N HIS A 152 -16.92 -29.28 9.66
CA HIS A 152 -16.88 -29.99 10.92
C HIS A 152 -17.36 -29.12 12.08
N LEU A 153 -18.54 -28.48 11.89
CA LEU A 153 -19.26 -28.01 13.07
C LEU A 153 -19.57 -29.24 13.91
N ARG A 154 -18.93 -29.35 15.05
CA ARG A 154 -19.25 -30.40 15.99
C ARG A 154 -20.72 -30.29 16.35
N PRO A 155 -21.42 -31.41 16.48
CA PRO A 155 -22.84 -31.39 16.85
C PRO A 155 -23.05 -30.66 18.18
N ALA A 156 -24.24 -30.05 18.33
CA ALA A 156 -24.63 -29.42 19.59
C ALA A 156 -24.44 -30.39 20.76
N GLY A 157 -23.90 -29.93 21.88
CA GLY A 157 -23.52 -30.75 23.02
C GLY A 157 -22.08 -31.28 22.99
N SER A 158 -21.33 -31.03 21.88
CA SER A 158 -19.89 -31.36 21.84
C SER A 158 -19.14 -30.47 22.84
N ARG A 159 -18.16 -31.08 23.51
CA ARG A 159 -17.24 -30.37 24.39
C ARG A 159 -16.01 -29.95 23.57
N ASP A 160 -15.60 -28.70 23.73
CA ASP A 160 -14.34 -28.21 23.22
C ASP A 160 -13.51 -27.64 24.38
N THR A 161 -12.22 -27.94 24.41
CA THR A 161 -11.30 -27.47 25.43
C THR A 161 -10.32 -26.48 24.86
N TRP A 162 -10.23 -25.30 25.44
CA TRP A 162 -9.23 -24.30 25.10
C TRP A 162 -8.45 -23.92 26.36
N GLY A 163 -7.21 -24.36 26.43
CA GLY A 163 -6.40 -24.24 27.64
C GLY A 163 -6.97 -25.12 28.76
N ASP A 164 -7.28 -24.51 29.89
CA ASP A 164 -7.88 -25.15 31.08
C ASP A 164 -9.41 -25.05 31.13
N GLN A 165 -10.03 -24.43 30.12
CA GLN A 165 -11.47 -24.23 30.06
C GLN A 165 -12.15 -25.17 29.06
N THR A 166 -13.29 -25.72 29.46
CA THR A 166 -14.14 -26.55 28.61
C THR A 166 -15.44 -25.84 28.31
N TYR A 167 -15.72 -25.69 27.00
CA TYR A 167 -16.93 -25.07 26.49
C TYR A 167 -17.87 -26.14 25.93
N ILE A 168 -19.15 -26.02 26.24
CA ILE A 168 -20.19 -26.84 25.63
C ILE A 168 -20.83 -26.02 24.53
N LEU A 169 -20.85 -26.56 23.30
CA LEU A 169 -21.46 -25.89 22.17
C LEU A 169 -22.99 -25.99 22.28
N GLU A 170 -23.63 -24.85 22.51
CA GLU A 170 -25.08 -24.76 22.51
C GLU A 170 -25.61 -24.50 21.09
N ARG A 171 -26.80 -25.00 20.82
CA ARG A 171 -27.49 -24.75 19.58
C ARG A 171 -28.15 -23.37 19.65
N VAL A 172 -27.74 -22.44 18.77
CA VAL A 172 -28.44 -21.18 18.56
C VAL A 172 -29.55 -21.37 17.54
#